data_0b730216ec2ae5f714412766f9f25b8b
#
_entry.id   0b730216ec2ae5f714412766f9f25b8b
#
_cell.length_a   1.000
_cell.length_b   1.000
_cell.length_c   1.000
_cell.angle_alpha   90.00
_cell.angle_beta   90.00
_cell.angle_gamma   90.00
#
_symmetry.space_group_name_H-M   'P 1'
#
loop_
_entity.id
_entity.type
_entity.pdbx_description
1 polymer ?
#
loop_
_entity_poly.entity_id
_entity_poly.type
_entity_poly.pdbx_seq_one_letter_code
_entity_poly.pdbx_strand_id
1 'polypeptide(L)'
;MVFGCGTIGIAAAIALQLINEGVPVICKTSTDMLLDIKKTFERGDISESAVLGIYKSADLLIIDDLGKEQCSDWSMSILYSILNERYEDMKPTIITTNYSAEDLIRALTPKGYDDTKIVAIISRLRETSTVITMAWEDYRTAQE
;
A
#
# COMPACT_ATOMS: atom_id res chain seq x y z
N MET A 1 -2.97 -7.15 6.23
CA MET A 1 -2.31 -5.90 6.64
C MET A 1 -1.38 -6.21 7.80
N VAL A 2 -0.15 -5.79 7.74
CA VAL A 2 0.86 -6.11 8.77
C VAL A 2 1.31 -4.80 9.42
N PHE A 3 1.23 -4.74 10.75
CA PHE A 3 1.63 -3.57 11.54
C PHE A 3 2.89 -3.85 12.34
N GLY A 4 3.85 -2.93 12.35
CA GLY A 4 4.97 -2.91 13.28
C GLY A 4 6.36 -2.87 12.65
N CYS A 5 7.37 -2.77 13.50
CA CYS A 5 8.76 -2.70 13.11
C CYS A 5 9.27 -4.05 12.54
N GLY A 6 9.98 -4.02 11.41
CA GLY A 6 10.50 -5.23 10.77
C GLY A 6 9.54 -5.95 9.81
N THR A 7 8.36 -5.39 9.57
CA THR A 7 7.32 -5.99 8.71
C THR A 7 7.74 -6.16 7.26
N ILE A 8 8.61 -5.27 6.74
CA ILE A 8 9.14 -5.37 5.37
C ILE A 8 9.94 -6.66 5.15
N GLY A 9 10.63 -7.17 6.16
CA GLY A 9 11.38 -8.43 6.06
C GLY A 9 10.47 -9.62 5.75
N ILE A 10 9.31 -9.70 6.38
CA ILE A 10 8.33 -10.77 6.12
C ILE A 10 7.69 -10.59 4.74
N ALA A 11 7.28 -9.37 4.40
CA ALA A 11 6.73 -9.08 3.08
C ALA A 11 7.74 -9.40 1.96
N ALA A 12 9.01 -9.06 2.15
CA ALA A 12 10.09 -9.39 1.22
C ALA A 12 10.33 -10.90 1.10
N ALA A 13 10.29 -11.66 2.21
CA ALA A 13 10.42 -13.11 2.18
C ALA A 13 9.28 -13.78 1.40
N ILE A 14 8.05 -13.34 1.60
CA ILE A 14 6.89 -13.81 0.83
C ILE A 14 7.07 -13.48 -0.66
N ALA A 15 7.48 -12.26 -0.99
CA ALA A 15 7.73 -11.83 -2.36
C ALA A 15 8.78 -12.71 -3.05
N LEU A 16 9.92 -12.96 -2.39
CA LEU A 16 11.00 -13.79 -2.94
C LEU A 16 10.55 -15.23 -3.18
N GLN A 17 9.79 -15.82 -2.25
CA GLN A 17 9.27 -17.16 -2.43
C GLN A 17 8.35 -17.24 -3.64
N LEU A 18 7.40 -16.31 -3.78
CA LEU A 18 6.47 -16.30 -4.91
C LEU A 18 7.16 -16.03 -6.25
N ILE A 19 8.16 -15.15 -6.29
CA ILE A 19 8.97 -14.92 -7.48
C ILE A 19 9.70 -16.19 -7.90
N ASN A 20 10.25 -16.94 -6.95
CA ASN A 20 10.89 -18.23 -7.22
C ASN A 20 9.90 -19.28 -7.76
N GLU A 21 8.63 -19.15 -7.44
CA GLU A 21 7.53 -19.98 -7.97
C GLU A 21 6.96 -19.44 -9.30
N GLY A 22 7.53 -18.36 -9.84
CA GLY A 22 7.12 -17.76 -11.11
C GLY A 22 5.93 -16.81 -11.03
N VAL A 23 5.54 -16.39 -9.83
CA VAL A 23 4.44 -15.43 -9.62
C VAL A 23 4.98 -14.00 -9.72
N PRO A 24 4.43 -13.15 -10.60
CA PRO A 24 4.81 -11.74 -10.68
C PRO A 24 4.40 -10.96 -9.41
N VAL A 25 5.36 -10.24 -8.83
CA VAL A 25 5.16 -9.44 -7.62
C VAL A 25 5.57 -8.00 -7.88
N ILE A 26 4.72 -7.05 -7.49
CA ILE A 26 5.09 -5.65 -7.40
C ILE A 26 5.26 -5.31 -5.91
N CYS A 27 6.45 -4.84 -5.53
CA CYS A 27 6.76 -4.42 -4.17
C CYS A 27 7.32 -2.99 -4.21
N LYS A 28 6.63 -2.06 -3.59
CA LYS A 28 7.03 -0.64 -3.51
C LYS A 28 6.60 -0.03 -2.19
N THR A 29 7.35 0.98 -1.74
CA THR A 29 6.80 1.89 -0.73
C THR A 29 5.64 2.69 -1.32
N SER A 30 4.70 3.11 -0.49
CA SER A 30 3.58 3.95 -0.95
C SER A 30 4.07 5.25 -1.60
N THR A 31 5.12 5.85 -1.05
CA THR A 31 5.74 7.07 -1.58
C THR A 31 6.34 6.85 -2.98
N ASP A 32 7.13 5.78 -3.16
CA ASP A 32 7.76 5.48 -4.46
C ASP A 32 6.73 5.08 -5.50
N MET A 33 5.71 4.34 -5.12
CA MET A 33 4.60 3.98 -6.01
C MET A 33 3.90 5.22 -6.57
N LEU A 34 3.51 6.15 -5.69
CA LEU A 34 2.86 7.39 -6.10
C LEU A 34 3.77 8.29 -6.95
N LEU A 35 5.06 8.36 -6.59
CA LEU A 35 6.03 9.12 -7.36
C LEU A 35 6.23 8.57 -8.77
N ASP A 36 6.32 7.25 -8.92
CA ASP A 36 6.46 6.58 -10.22
C ASP A 36 5.21 6.80 -11.09
N ILE A 37 4.02 6.69 -10.50
CA ILE A 37 2.75 6.96 -11.18
C ILE A 37 2.73 8.40 -11.67
N LYS A 38 3.08 9.37 -10.82
CA LYS A 38 3.11 10.80 -11.16
C LYS A 38 4.08 11.09 -12.30
N LYS A 39 5.31 10.57 -12.22
CA LYS A 39 6.33 10.76 -13.27
C LYS A 39 5.89 10.18 -14.61
N THR A 40 5.19 9.05 -14.60
CA THR A 40 4.69 8.42 -15.82
C THR A 40 3.59 9.25 -16.47
N PHE A 41 2.71 9.87 -15.69
CA PHE A 41 1.71 10.82 -16.20
C PHE A 41 2.36 12.06 -16.83
N GLU A 42 3.36 12.63 -16.17
CA GLU A 42 4.05 13.84 -16.64
C GLU A 42 4.79 13.60 -17.95
N ARG A 43 5.25 12.39 -18.24
CA ARG A 43 5.91 12.06 -19.51
C ARG A 43 4.95 11.92 -20.67
N GLY A 44 3.68 11.65 -20.42
CA GLY A 44 2.62 11.55 -21.43
C GLY A 44 2.73 10.33 -22.35
N ASP A 45 3.66 9.40 -22.09
CA ASP A 45 3.90 8.24 -22.93
C ASP A 45 2.85 7.12 -22.73
N ILE A 46 2.19 7.10 -21.58
CA ILE A 46 1.22 6.07 -21.18
C ILE A 46 0.00 6.76 -20.56
N SER A 47 -1.19 6.27 -20.88
CA SER A 47 -2.43 6.79 -20.27
C SER A 47 -2.50 6.49 -18.77
N GLU A 48 -3.19 7.34 -18.04
CA GLU A 48 -3.42 7.16 -16.58
C GLU A 48 -4.00 5.79 -16.28
N SER A 49 -5.02 5.38 -17.02
CA SER A 49 -5.67 4.08 -16.85
C SER A 49 -4.71 2.90 -17.06
N ALA A 50 -3.78 3.00 -18.00
CA ALA A 50 -2.79 1.95 -18.27
C ALA A 50 -1.79 1.83 -17.11
N VAL A 51 -1.31 2.94 -16.56
CA VAL A 51 -0.40 2.93 -15.40
C VAL A 51 -1.08 2.37 -14.17
N LEU A 52 -2.29 2.83 -13.86
CA LEU A 52 -3.07 2.31 -12.74
C LEU A 52 -3.40 0.83 -12.92
N GLY A 53 -3.67 0.42 -14.16
CA GLY A 53 -3.94 -0.98 -14.52
C GLY A 53 -2.81 -1.93 -14.11
N ILE A 54 -1.55 -1.51 -14.16
CA ILE A 54 -0.39 -2.31 -13.73
C ILE A 54 -0.52 -2.68 -12.24
N TYR A 55 -0.80 -1.71 -11.38
CA TYR A 55 -0.95 -1.94 -9.94
C TYR A 55 -2.25 -2.66 -9.59
N LYS A 56 -3.32 -2.37 -10.29
CA LYS A 56 -4.63 -2.99 -10.09
C LYS A 56 -4.64 -4.47 -10.44
N SER A 57 -3.98 -4.85 -11.53
CA SER A 57 -3.96 -6.22 -12.07
C SER A 57 -2.85 -7.12 -11.54
N ALA A 58 -1.85 -6.58 -10.85
CA ALA A 58 -0.71 -7.37 -10.34
C ALA A 58 -1.19 -8.59 -9.54
N ASP A 59 -0.55 -9.75 -9.74
CA ASP A 59 -0.90 -10.99 -9.05
C ASP A 59 -0.70 -10.85 -7.54
N LEU A 60 0.40 -10.21 -7.12
CA LEU A 60 0.60 -9.74 -5.76
C LEU A 60 1.09 -8.29 -5.78
N LEU A 61 0.45 -7.43 -5.01
CA LEU A 61 0.93 -6.09 -4.73
C LEU A 61 1.33 -5.96 -3.27
N ILE A 62 2.55 -5.50 -3.02
CA ILE A 62 3.05 -5.17 -1.69
C ILE A 62 3.25 -3.65 -1.63
N ILE A 63 2.52 -3.00 -0.74
CA ILE A 63 2.65 -1.57 -0.44
C ILE A 63 3.29 -1.43 0.93
N ASP A 64 4.53 -1.00 0.96
CA ASP A 64 5.28 -0.80 2.19
C ASP A 64 5.13 0.62 2.72
N ASP A 65 5.13 0.77 4.04
CA ASP A 65 5.07 2.04 4.74
C ASP A 65 3.86 2.93 4.37
N LEU A 66 2.67 2.33 4.19
CA LEU A 66 1.45 3.09 3.88
C LEU A 66 1.17 4.14 4.96
N GLY A 67 0.88 5.37 4.54
CA GLY A 67 0.61 6.52 5.40
C GLY A 67 1.79 7.46 5.58
N LYS A 68 2.99 7.12 5.07
CA LYS A 68 4.18 8.01 5.09
C LYS A 68 4.26 8.95 3.89
N GLU A 69 3.47 8.71 2.86
CA GLU A 69 3.39 9.57 1.68
C GLU A 69 2.82 10.95 2.01
N GLN A 70 3.18 11.93 1.19
CA GLN A 70 2.55 13.25 1.27
C GLN A 70 1.09 13.13 0.83
N CYS A 71 0.17 13.38 1.77
CA CYS A 71 -1.25 13.30 1.53
C CYS A 71 -1.75 14.48 0.70
N SER A 72 -2.46 14.17 -0.39
CA SER A 72 -3.12 15.13 -1.28
C SER A 72 -4.41 14.51 -1.81
N ASP A 73 -5.30 15.32 -2.38
CA ASP A 73 -6.51 14.82 -3.05
C ASP A 73 -6.16 13.81 -4.17
N TRP A 74 -5.11 14.10 -4.92
CA TRP A 74 -4.62 13.21 -5.95
C TRP A 74 -4.13 11.87 -5.37
N SER A 75 -3.25 11.89 -4.36
CA SER A 75 -2.72 10.65 -3.75
C SER A 75 -3.82 9.80 -3.11
N MET A 76 -4.78 10.45 -2.44
CA MET A 76 -5.96 9.80 -1.87
C MET A 76 -6.79 9.11 -2.97
N SER A 77 -7.03 9.79 -4.07
CA SER A 77 -7.81 9.26 -5.19
C SER A 77 -7.12 8.09 -5.88
N ILE A 78 -5.80 8.15 -6.06
CA ILE A 78 -5.00 7.07 -6.64
C ILE A 78 -5.01 5.83 -5.74
N LEU A 79 -4.71 6.00 -4.46
CA LEU A 79 -4.71 4.90 -3.49
C LEU A 79 -6.09 4.25 -3.40
N TYR A 80 -7.14 5.05 -3.30
CA TYR A 80 -8.50 4.54 -3.29
C TYR A 80 -8.81 3.72 -4.56
N SER A 81 -8.47 4.24 -5.74
CA SER A 81 -8.73 3.56 -7.01
C SER A 81 -8.03 2.20 -7.09
N ILE A 82 -6.75 2.13 -6.71
CA ILE A 82 -5.98 0.89 -6.75
C ILE A 82 -6.53 -0.11 -5.73
N LEU A 83 -6.66 0.30 -4.47
CA LEU A 83 -7.06 -0.60 -3.39
C LEU A 83 -8.50 -1.07 -3.53
N ASN A 84 -9.41 -0.21 -3.98
CA ASN A 84 -10.81 -0.58 -4.17
C ASN A 84 -10.98 -1.62 -5.28
N GLU A 85 -10.35 -1.43 -6.43
CA GLU A 85 -10.45 -2.39 -7.53
C GLU A 85 -9.81 -3.73 -7.16
N ARG A 86 -8.66 -3.71 -6.48
CA ARG A 86 -8.05 -4.94 -5.98
C ARG A 86 -8.92 -5.67 -4.95
N TYR A 87 -9.62 -4.92 -4.11
CA TYR A 87 -10.61 -5.48 -3.19
C TYR A 87 -11.77 -6.15 -3.96
N GLU A 88 -12.35 -5.46 -4.93
CA GLU A 88 -13.46 -5.97 -5.74
C GLU A 88 -13.06 -7.22 -6.53
N ASP A 89 -11.85 -7.26 -7.06
CA ASP A 89 -11.31 -8.39 -7.82
C ASP A 89 -10.67 -9.48 -6.94
N MET A 90 -10.73 -9.35 -5.63
CA MET A 90 -10.11 -10.27 -4.66
C MET A 90 -8.62 -10.51 -4.91
N LYS A 91 -7.90 -9.49 -5.38
CA LYS A 91 -6.47 -9.56 -5.69
C LYS A 91 -5.61 -9.55 -4.42
N PRO A 92 -4.68 -10.48 -4.24
CA PRO A 92 -3.79 -10.54 -3.08
C PRO A 92 -3.00 -9.25 -2.89
N THR A 93 -3.12 -8.63 -1.71
CA THR A 93 -2.44 -7.38 -1.39
C THR A 93 -1.85 -7.46 0.02
N ILE A 94 -0.57 -7.12 0.15
CA ILE A 94 0.12 -6.99 1.43
C ILE A 94 0.38 -5.50 1.67
N ILE A 95 -0.02 -5.02 2.82
CA ILE A 95 0.20 -3.63 3.23
C ILE A 95 0.96 -3.65 4.56
N THR A 96 2.06 -2.92 4.62
CA THR A 96 2.73 -2.62 5.88
C THR A 96 2.48 -1.17 6.28
N THR A 97 2.32 -0.92 7.56
CA THR A 97 2.14 0.42 8.10
C THR A 97 2.54 0.46 9.57
N ASN A 98 2.97 1.63 10.05
CA ASN A 98 3.23 1.88 11.47
C ASN A 98 2.03 2.57 12.17
N TYR A 99 0.95 2.79 11.45
CA TYR A 99 -0.24 3.47 11.97
C TYR A 99 -1.31 2.49 12.44
N SER A 100 -2.04 2.84 13.50
CA SER A 100 -3.34 2.22 13.78
C SER A 100 -4.31 2.49 12.62
N ALA A 101 -5.44 1.80 12.57
CA ALA A 101 -6.43 2.05 11.53
C ALA A 101 -6.95 3.50 11.56
N GLU A 102 -7.20 4.04 12.77
CA GLU A 102 -7.66 5.41 12.94
C GLU A 102 -6.60 6.44 12.54
N ASP A 103 -5.34 6.21 12.91
CA ASP A 103 -4.24 7.09 12.54
C ASP A 103 -3.93 7.02 11.04
N LEU A 104 -4.09 5.84 10.43
CA LEU A 104 -3.94 5.67 8.99
C LEU A 104 -5.01 6.45 8.21
N ILE A 105 -6.26 6.41 8.67
CA ILE A 105 -7.34 7.23 8.09
C ILE A 105 -6.96 8.72 8.14
N ARG A 106 -6.47 9.20 9.28
CA ARG A 106 -6.01 10.59 9.42
C ARG A 106 -4.84 10.91 8.51
N ALA A 107 -3.85 10.00 8.43
CA ALA A 107 -2.66 10.18 7.60
C ALA A 107 -2.99 10.22 6.10
N LEU A 108 -3.96 9.44 5.65
CA LEU A 108 -4.36 9.34 4.24
C LEU A 108 -5.44 10.35 3.82
N THR A 109 -6.04 11.07 4.76
CA THR A 109 -7.05 12.09 4.46
C THR A 109 -6.41 13.47 4.41
N PRO A 110 -6.45 14.17 3.26
CA PRO A 110 -5.91 15.52 3.16
C PRO A 110 -6.65 16.49 4.09
N LYS A 111 -5.94 17.47 4.62
CA LYS A 111 -6.51 18.48 5.50
C LYS A 111 -7.66 19.22 4.82
N GLY A 112 -8.82 19.21 5.46
CA GLY A 112 -10.03 19.87 4.93
C GLY A 112 -10.87 19.02 3.96
N TYR A 113 -10.48 17.78 3.72
CA TYR A 113 -11.24 16.83 2.91
C TYR A 113 -12.07 15.88 3.80
N ASP A 114 -13.12 15.33 3.20
CA ASP A 114 -13.92 14.28 3.79
C ASP A 114 -13.16 12.95 3.77
N ASP A 115 -13.22 12.20 4.86
CA ASP A 115 -12.52 10.93 5.03
C ASP A 115 -13.33 9.70 4.59
N THR A 116 -14.55 9.88 4.11
CA THR A 116 -15.49 8.80 3.79
C THR A 116 -14.89 7.72 2.89
N LYS A 117 -14.16 8.14 1.85
CA LYS A 117 -13.50 7.19 0.92
C LYS A 117 -12.41 6.37 1.62
N ILE A 118 -11.61 7.01 2.44
CA ILE A 118 -10.51 6.34 3.17
C ILE A 118 -11.07 5.43 4.25
N VAL A 119 -12.07 5.87 4.99
CA VAL A 119 -12.79 5.03 5.95
C VAL A 119 -13.34 3.78 5.27
N ALA A 120 -13.99 3.94 4.13
CA ALA A 120 -14.56 2.83 3.38
C ALA A 120 -13.48 1.83 2.94
N ILE A 121 -12.36 2.28 2.38
CA ILE A 121 -11.31 1.38 1.91
C ILE A 121 -10.58 0.68 3.06
N ILE A 122 -10.29 1.38 4.14
CA ILE A 122 -9.65 0.78 5.33
C ILE A 122 -10.58 -0.27 5.96
N SER A 123 -11.88 -0.01 6.03
CA SER A 123 -12.87 -0.97 6.51
C SER A 123 -12.89 -2.25 5.65
N ARG A 124 -12.94 -2.10 4.33
CA ARG A 124 -12.91 -3.22 3.36
C ARG A 124 -11.63 -4.04 3.46
N LEU A 125 -10.48 -3.38 3.56
CA LEU A 125 -9.20 -4.05 3.73
C LEU A 125 -9.13 -4.85 5.03
N ARG A 126 -9.66 -4.33 6.12
CA ARG A 126 -9.73 -5.05 7.41
C ARG A 126 -10.68 -6.23 7.37
N GLU A 127 -11.78 -6.12 6.68
CA GLU A 127 -12.76 -7.20 6.53
C GLU A 127 -12.19 -8.41 5.77
N THR A 128 -11.38 -8.15 4.73
CA THR A 128 -10.85 -9.20 3.85
C THR A 128 -9.41 -9.60 4.15
N SER A 129 -8.75 -8.95 5.10
CA SER A 129 -7.33 -9.21 5.41
C SER A 129 -7.14 -9.77 6.80
N THR A 130 -6.13 -10.62 6.96
CA THR A 130 -5.59 -10.95 8.27
C THR A 130 -4.70 -9.81 8.73
N VAL A 131 -5.04 -9.22 9.88
CA VAL A 131 -4.23 -8.19 10.52
C VAL A 131 -3.21 -8.86 11.44
N ILE A 132 -1.93 -8.61 11.18
CA ILE A 132 -0.83 -9.11 12.01
C ILE A 132 -0.16 -7.91 12.68
N THR A 133 -0.23 -7.87 14.00
CA THR A 133 0.45 -6.84 14.79
C THR A 133 1.80 -7.37 15.26
N MET A 134 2.88 -6.67 14.90
CA MET A 134 4.24 -7.00 15.30
C MET A 134 4.72 -5.96 16.32
N ALA A 135 4.71 -6.34 17.59
CA ALA A 135 5.12 -5.48 18.70
C ALA A 135 6.37 -6.10 19.37
N TRP A 136 7.53 -5.87 18.78
CA TRP A 136 8.82 -6.18 19.42
C TRP A 136 9.73 -4.96 19.38
N GLU A 137 10.74 -4.98 20.25
CA GLU A 137 11.77 -3.94 20.29
C GLU A 137 12.50 -3.83 18.95
N ASP A 138 12.78 -2.60 18.53
CA ASP A 138 13.44 -2.33 17.24
C ASP A 138 14.84 -2.96 17.22
N TYR A 139 15.05 -3.94 16.37
CA TYR A 139 16.34 -4.60 16.17
C TYR A 139 17.47 -3.61 15.79
N ARG A 140 17.12 -2.42 15.31
CA ARG A 140 18.06 -1.36 14.92
C ARG A 140 18.67 -0.63 16.12
N THR A 141 17.98 -0.65 17.28
CA THR A 141 18.50 -0.06 18.53
C THR A 141 19.32 -1.02 19.38
N ALA A 142 19.35 -2.31 19.04
CA ALA A 142 20.08 -3.33 19.77
C ALA A 142 21.57 -3.47 19.33
N GLN A 143 22.07 -2.62 18.42
CA GLN A 143 23.45 -2.64 17.91
C GLN A 143 24.28 -1.41 18.33
N GLU A 144 23.85 -0.66 19.34
CA GLU A 144 24.68 0.35 19.99
C GLU A 144 25.35 -0.20 21.25
#